data_0d29d06d441f8a9f2c5a5e9141338b89
#
_entry.id   0d29d06d441f8a9f2c5a5e9141338b89
#
_cell.length_a   1.000
_cell.length_b   1.000
_cell.length_c   1.000
_cell.angle_alpha   90.00
_cell.angle_beta   90.00
_cell.angle_gamma   90.00
#
_symmetry.space_group_name_H-M   'P 1'
#
loop_
_entity.id
_entity.type
_entity.pdbx_description
1 polymer ?
#
loop_
_entity_poly.entity_id
_entity_poly.type
_entity_poly.pdbx_seq_one_letter_code
_entity_poly.pdbx_strand_id
1 'polypeptide(L)'
;AVEPVPPVEEAIAGNPEAAASADADASAGLPEIPEGASSAWPQEETLPAPAAGGEPPAPVDPPSGEEEEPEEERPMTLLEHLGELRKRLVRGFLAILIGFFACYGFAQQLFYYLSLPLLKVMPADSKFIYTGVAEGFFVDMKVAFVAGVFVACPFLFYQIWAFIAPGLYEEEKKYIIPLALSSALFFILGGVFCYFGVFPFAFEFFMSYSTDNIVAMLSIDEYLSFALKMVLAFGLIFEMPLFSFFLARMGLITAQKMREVRKYAILAIFVVAAILTPPDVFSQLMMAGPMVVLYEVSIWV
;
A
#
# COMPACT_ATOMS: atom_id res chain seq x y z
N ALA A 1 58.06 1.20 0.69
CA ALA A 1 57.98 2.51 1.31
C ALA A 1 56.70 3.14 0.85
N VAL A 2 55.71 3.18 1.74
CA VAL A 2 54.41 3.81 1.51
C VAL A 2 54.48 5.14 2.25
N GLU A 3 54.32 6.24 1.53
CA GLU A 3 54.23 7.58 2.13
C GLU A 3 52.93 7.74 2.92
N PRO A 4 52.97 8.40 4.08
CA PRO A 4 51.79 8.66 4.88
C PRO A 4 50.96 9.80 4.29
N VAL A 5 49.62 9.59 4.24
CA VAL A 5 48.61 10.56 3.84
C VAL A 5 48.47 11.66 4.93
N PRO A 6 48.50 12.95 4.60
CA PRO A 6 48.38 14.04 5.57
C PRO A 6 46.94 14.17 6.10
N PRO A 7 46.74 14.71 7.32
CA PRO A 7 45.45 14.85 7.96
C PRO A 7 44.54 15.93 7.32
N VAL A 8 43.23 15.66 7.35
CA VAL A 8 42.15 16.38 6.65
C VAL A 8 41.79 17.77 7.23
N GLU A 9 42.66 18.39 8.03
CA GLU A 9 42.36 19.62 8.76
C GLU A 9 42.78 20.93 8.06
N GLU A 10 43.37 20.86 6.86
CA GLU A 10 43.90 22.05 6.17
C GLU A 10 43.11 22.53 4.94
N ALA A 11 41.90 22.00 4.69
CA ALA A 11 41.08 22.33 3.51
C ALA A 11 39.90 23.29 3.77
N ILE A 12 39.76 23.89 4.95
CA ILE A 12 38.67 24.82 5.29
C ILE A 12 39.18 26.20 5.71
N ALA A 13 40.15 26.74 4.99
CA ALA A 13 40.58 28.12 5.16
C ALA A 13 40.78 28.81 3.81
N GLY A 14 39.70 29.32 3.22
CA GLY A 14 39.85 30.08 1.99
C GLY A 14 38.60 30.34 1.18
N ASN A 15 37.58 30.93 1.78
CA ASN A 15 36.63 31.79 1.01
C ASN A 15 35.77 32.68 1.91
N PRO A 16 36.13 33.95 2.11
CA PRO A 16 35.32 34.89 2.95
C PRO A 16 34.25 35.67 2.17
N GLU A 17 33.72 35.19 1.06
CA GLU A 17 32.77 35.93 0.21
C GLU A 17 31.34 35.41 0.18
N ALA A 18 30.98 34.46 1.05
CA ALA A 18 29.60 33.89 1.10
C ALA A 18 28.79 34.26 2.36
N ALA A 19 29.18 35.30 3.09
CA ALA A 19 28.50 35.71 4.33
C ALA A 19 27.96 37.16 4.32
N ALA A 20 27.55 37.68 3.17
CA ALA A 20 27.02 39.06 3.07
C ALA A 20 25.87 39.17 2.04
N SER A 21 24.82 38.37 2.15
CA SER A 21 23.58 38.59 1.39
C SER A 21 22.33 37.94 1.99
N ALA A 22 22.14 38.06 3.31
CA ALA A 22 20.92 37.59 3.98
C ALA A 22 20.41 38.52 5.06
N ASP A 23 20.54 39.86 4.90
CA ASP A 23 19.93 40.84 5.79
C ASP A 23 19.62 42.12 5.03
N ALA A 24 18.69 42.09 4.12
CA ALA A 24 18.05 43.27 3.53
C ALA A 24 16.81 42.85 2.74
N ASP A 25 15.70 42.55 3.36
CA ASP A 25 14.36 42.86 2.87
C ASP A 25 13.25 42.44 3.88
N ALA A 26 13.13 43.18 4.96
CA ALA A 26 12.03 43.07 5.92
C ALA A 26 11.59 44.48 6.40
N SER A 27 11.29 45.39 5.46
CA SER A 27 10.57 46.62 5.77
C SER A 27 9.94 47.23 4.50
N ALA A 28 8.84 46.67 4.04
CA ALA A 28 7.98 47.34 3.07
C ALA A 28 6.51 47.05 3.38
N GLY A 29 5.80 48.05 3.96
CA GLY A 29 4.44 48.38 3.55
C GLY A 29 3.30 47.62 4.20
N LEU A 30 2.95 47.97 5.46
CA LEU A 30 1.55 47.86 5.89
C LEU A 30 0.76 49.02 5.26
N PRO A 31 -0.41 48.81 4.65
CA PRO A 31 -1.27 49.87 4.15
C PRO A 31 -1.93 50.61 5.33
N GLU A 32 -1.81 51.95 5.34
CA GLU A 32 -2.47 52.86 6.23
C GLU A 32 -4.00 52.76 6.07
N ILE A 33 -4.70 52.60 7.21
CA ILE A 33 -6.16 52.71 7.32
C ILE A 33 -6.51 54.19 7.36
N PRO A 34 -7.37 54.73 6.47
CA PRO A 34 -7.78 56.14 6.58
C PRO A 34 -8.70 56.33 7.78
N GLU A 35 -8.32 57.27 8.66
CA GLU A 35 -9.18 57.85 9.69
C GLU A 35 -10.34 58.59 9.02
N GLY A 36 -11.56 58.15 9.28
CA GLY A 36 -12.74 58.94 8.91
C GLY A 36 -13.97 58.14 8.49
N ALA A 37 -14.46 57.25 9.33
CA ALA A 37 -15.84 56.77 9.24
C ALA A 37 -16.41 56.56 10.65
N SER A 38 -16.72 57.69 11.27
CA SER A 38 -17.55 57.75 12.46
C SER A 38 -19.03 57.56 12.10
N SER A 39 -19.68 56.67 12.87
CA SER A 39 -21.12 56.70 13.17
C SER A 39 -22.12 56.51 12.03
N ALA A 40 -22.62 55.29 11.90
CA ALA A 40 -24.04 55.07 11.57
C ALA A 40 -24.45 53.64 12.02
N TRP A 41 -24.76 53.49 13.32
CA TRP A 41 -25.61 52.38 13.74
C TRP A 41 -27.05 52.80 13.49
N PRO A 42 -27.94 51.94 12.92
CA PRO A 42 -29.35 52.23 12.78
C PRO A 42 -30.00 52.33 14.16
N GLN A 43 -30.76 53.40 14.37
CA GLN A 43 -31.56 53.67 15.54
C GLN A 43 -32.60 52.57 15.71
N GLU A 44 -32.73 52.10 16.92
CA GLU A 44 -33.71 51.19 17.45
C GLU A 44 -35.14 51.73 17.19
N GLU A 45 -35.90 51.08 16.32
CA GLU A 45 -37.31 51.40 16.07
C GLU A 45 -38.13 50.96 17.28
N THR A 46 -38.63 51.90 18.04
CA THR A 46 -39.51 51.70 19.21
C THR A 46 -40.82 51.02 18.77
N LEU A 47 -41.02 49.78 19.20
CA LEU A 47 -42.29 49.08 19.10
C LEU A 47 -43.37 49.77 19.96
N PRO A 48 -44.60 49.92 19.44
CA PRO A 48 -45.73 50.48 20.21
C PRO A 48 -46.15 49.53 21.32
N ALA A 49 -46.54 50.08 22.48
CA ALA A 49 -47.00 49.36 23.64
C ALA A 49 -48.23 48.48 23.35
N PRO A 50 -48.34 47.25 23.93
CA PRO A 50 -49.49 46.39 23.74
C PRO A 50 -50.73 46.93 24.49
N ALA A 51 -51.86 46.98 23.77
CA ALA A 51 -53.19 47.24 24.33
C ALA A 51 -53.58 46.09 25.27
N ALA A 52 -54.03 46.48 26.46
CA ALA A 52 -54.56 45.55 27.47
C ALA A 52 -55.87 44.90 27.00
N GLY A 53 -55.97 43.58 27.13
CA GLY A 53 -57.21 42.86 27.02
C GLY A 53 -57.14 41.67 26.02
N GLY A 54 -56.60 40.56 26.43
CA GLY A 54 -56.69 39.30 25.74
C GLY A 54 -56.29 38.16 26.67
N GLU A 55 -57.15 37.14 26.80
CA GLU A 55 -56.93 35.92 27.57
C GLU A 55 -55.57 35.27 27.28
N PRO A 56 -54.94 34.63 28.30
CA PRO A 56 -53.68 33.95 28.09
C PRO A 56 -53.88 32.78 27.08
N PRO A 57 -53.01 32.65 26.09
CA PRO A 57 -53.06 31.50 25.17
C PRO A 57 -52.87 30.20 25.97
N ALA A 58 -53.62 29.17 25.60
CA ALA A 58 -53.54 27.81 26.14
C ALA A 58 -52.08 27.30 26.05
N PRO A 59 -51.67 26.39 26.98
CA PRO A 59 -50.33 25.80 26.91
C PRO A 59 -50.12 25.13 25.53
N VAL A 60 -49.16 25.61 24.79
CA VAL A 60 -48.70 24.94 23.57
C VAL A 60 -47.94 23.74 24.06
N ASP A 61 -48.46 22.55 23.80
CA ASP A 61 -47.79 21.29 23.99
C ASP A 61 -46.43 21.38 23.25
N PRO A 62 -45.33 20.90 23.86
CA PRO A 62 -44.05 20.86 23.15
C PRO A 62 -44.23 20.04 21.88
N PRO A 63 -43.62 20.41 20.75
CA PRO A 63 -43.73 19.63 19.53
C PRO A 63 -43.26 18.21 19.82
N SER A 64 -44.25 17.33 19.83
CA SER A 64 -44.02 15.89 19.92
C SER A 64 -43.22 15.42 18.73
N GLY A 65 -42.04 14.92 19.05
CA GLY A 65 -41.32 14.04 18.13
C GLY A 65 -40.85 14.75 16.88
N GLU A 66 -39.61 15.21 16.87
CA GLU A 66 -38.80 15.08 15.69
C GLU A 66 -38.77 13.57 15.40
N GLU A 67 -39.72 13.13 14.57
CA GLU A 67 -39.57 11.87 13.85
C GLU A 67 -38.22 12.03 13.14
N GLU A 68 -37.18 11.37 13.63
CA GLU A 68 -35.96 11.14 12.90
C GLU A 68 -36.42 10.48 11.60
N GLU A 69 -36.62 11.30 10.55
CA GLU A 69 -36.73 10.78 9.19
C GLU A 69 -35.55 9.84 9.01
N PRO A 70 -35.79 8.59 8.58
CA PRO A 70 -34.68 7.69 8.32
C PRO A 70 -33.74 8.43 7.37
N GLU A 71 -32.46 8.58 7.77
CA GLU A 71 -31.42 9.19 6.96
C GLU A 71 -31.45 8.48 5.60
N GLU A 72 -32.19 9.06 4.65
CA GLU A 72 -32.14 8.61 3.26
C GLU A 72 -30.68 8.58 2.90
N GLU A 73 -30.16 7.41 2.57
CA GLU A 73 -28.78 7.16 2.16
C GLU A 73 -28.45 8.07 0.96
N ARG A 74 -28.02 9.30 1.26
CA ARG A 74 -27.57 10.22 0.22
C ARG A 74 -26.38 9.58 -0.47
N PRO A 75 -26.39 9.48 -1.81
CA PRO A 75 -25.24 8.97 -2.52
C PRO A 75 -24.01 9.78 -2.10
N MET A 76 -22.99 9.10 -1.57
CA MET A 76 -21.76 9.74 -1.10
C MET A 76 -21.19 10.64 -2.19
N THR A 77 -20.86 11.87 -1.84
CA THR A 77 -20.19 12.77 -2.77
C THR A 77 -18.77 12.26 -3.07
N LEU A 78 -18.22 12.58 -4.25
CA LEU A 78 -16.85 12.20 -4.61
C LEU A 78 -15.82 12.64 -3.55
N LEU A 79 -16.05 13.80 -2.92
CA LEU A 79 -15.17 14.33 -1.87
C LEU A 79 -15.25 13.51 -0.58
N GLU A 80 -16.42 13.05 -0.19
CA GLU A 80 -16.63 12.15 0.96
C GLU A 80 -15.96 10.81 0.73
N HIS A 81 -16.10 10.25 -0.49
CA HIS A 81 -15.46 9.00 -0.87
C HIS A 81 -13.92 9.10 -0.84
N LEU A 82 -13.34 10.21 -1.32
CA LEU A 82 -11.91 10.49 -1.20
C LEU A 82 -11.47 10.66 0.27
N GLY A 83 -12.31 11.26 1.10
CA GLY A 83 -12.08 11.37 2.54
C GLY A 83 -12.05 10.00 3.23
N GLU A 84 -12.94 9.09 2.81
CA GLU A 84 -12.98 7.71 3.29
C GLU A 84 -11.74 6.93 2.84
N LEU A 85 -11.35 7.05 1.57
CA LEU A 85 -10.11 6.44 1.04
C LEU A 85 -8.89 6.83 1.87
N ARG A 86 -8.73 8.13 2.16
CA ARG A 86 -7.63 8.62 2.98
C ARG A 86 -7.61 7.98 4.38
N LYS A 87 -8.77 7.93 5.05
CA LYS A 87 -8.88 7.33 6.38
C LYS A 87 -8.51 5.84 6.36
N ARG A 88 -9.00 5.09 5.38
CA ARG A 88 -8.73 3.65 5.23
C ARG A 88 -7.28 3.38 4.86
N LEU A 89 -6.70 4.19 3.97
CA LEU A 89 -5.29 4.10 3.60
C LEU A 89 -4.37 4.33 4.80
N VAL A 90 -4.65 5.37 5.62
CA VAL A 90 -3.88 5.64 6.85
C VAL A 90 -3.99 4.49 7.85
N ARG A 91 -5.19 3.92 8.03
CA ARG A 91 -5.38 2.75 8.91
C ARG A 91 -4.63 1.52 8.40
N GLY A 92 -4.66 1.27 7.08
CA GLY A 92 -3.90 0.19 6.44
C GLY A 92 -2.40 0.36 6.62
N PHE A 93 -1.89 1.56 6.37
CA PHE A 93 -0.48 1.88 6.59
C PHE A 93 -0.05 1.68 8.05
N LEU A 94 -0.87 2.12 9.00
CA LEU A 94 -0.61 1.92 10.43
C LEU A 94 -0.58 0.43 10.80
N ALA A 95 -1.47 -0.38 10.21
CA ALA A 95 -1.47 -1.82 10.44
C ALA A 95 -0.18 -2.48 9.90
N ILE A 96 0.29 -2.08 8.72
CA ILE A 96 1.58 -2.53 8.18
C ILE A 96 2.72 -2.13 9.11
N LEU A 97 2.71 -0.90 9.62
CA LEU A 97 3.74 -0.40 10.53
C LEU A 97 3.78 -1.20 11.84
N ILE A 98 2.62 -1.50 12.41
CA ILE A 98 2.51 -2.35 13.60
C ILE A 98 3.03 -3.76 13.29
N GLY A 99 2.62 -4.35 12.17
CA GLY A 99 3.11 -5.65 11.68
C GLY A 99 4.63 -5.65 11.48
N PHE A 100 5.18 -4.59 10.90
CA PHE A 100 6.62 -4.40 10.71
C PHE A 100 7.37 -4.46 12.04
N PHE A 101 6.97 -3.68 13.04
CA PHE A 101 7.64 -3.67 14.34
C PHE A 101 7.49 -5.01 15.07
N ALA A 102 6.34 -5.67 14.94
CA ALA A 102 6.13 -6.99 15.50
C ALA A 102 7.04 -8.05 14.87
N CYS A 103 7.27 -7.99 13.55
CA CYS A 103 8.10 -8.93 12.82
C CYS A 103 9.60 -8.60 12.89
N TYR A 104 9.97 -7.35 13.16
CA TYR A 104 11.37 -6.92 13.16
C TYR A 104 12.23 -7.69 14.20
N GLY A 105 11.67 -8.02 15.37
CA GLY A 105 12.35 -8.84 16.36
C GLY A 105 12.65 -10.28 15.91
N PHE A 106 11.99 -10.75 14.85
CA PHE A 106 12.15 -12.09 14.28
C PHE A 106 12.73 -12.08 12.87
N ALA A 107 13.23 -10.92 12.39
CA ALA A 107 13.68 -10.75 11.01
C ALA A 107 14.75 -11.76 10.59
N GLN A 108 15.72 -12.07 11.47
CA GLN A 108 16.79 -13.03 11.19
C GLN A 108 16.25 -14.46 11.04
N GLN A 109 15.29 -14.88 11.87
CA GLN A 109 14.65 -16.18 11.75
C GLN A 109 13.84 -16.28 10.46
N LEU A 110 13.09 -15.22 10.13
CA LEU A 110 12.33 -15.14 8.88
C LEU A 110 13.25 -15.20 7.67
N PHE A 111 14.35 -14.46 7.68
CA PHE A 111 15.38 -14.54 6.64
C PHE A 111 15.92 -15.96 6.48
N TYR A 112 16.26 -16.61 7.58
CA TYR A 112 16.75 -18.00 7.54
C TYR A 112 15.73 -18.93 6.85
N TYR A 113 14.45 -18.88 7.27
CA TYR A 113 13.41 -19.70 6.64
C TYR A 113 13.24 -19.36 5.16
N LEU A 114 13.25 -18.08 4.80
CA LEU A 114 13.12 -17.65 3.42
C LEU A 114 14.29 -18.13 2.55
N SER A 115 15.49 -18.26 3.13
CA SER A 115 16.69 -18.71 2.44
C SER A 115 16.77 -20.23 2.25
N LEU A 116 15.99 -21.03 2.97
CA LEU A 116 16.08 -22.49 2.91
C LEU A 116 15.92 -23.09 1.52
N PRO A 117 15.01 -22.62 0.64
CA PRO A 117 14.88 -23.17 -0.71
C PRO A 117 16.17 -23.04 -1.53
N LEU A 118 16.85 -21.90 -1.41
CA LEU A 118 18.12 -21.66 -2.11
C LEU A 118 19.25 -22.46 -1.46
N LEU A 119 19.36 -22.45 -0.13
CA LEU A 119 20.41 -23.18 0.59
C LEU A 119 20.41 -24.69 0.29
N LYS A 120 19.27 -25.29 -0.06
CA LYS A 120 19.15 -26.70 -0.44
C LYS A 120 19.78 -27.02 -1.78
N VAL A 121 19.81 -26.07 -2.72
CA VAL A 121 20.33 -26.26 -4.08
C VAL A 121 21.71 -25.62 -4.27
N MET A 122 22.18 -24.88 -3.30
CA MET A 122 23.48 -24.22 -3.31
C MET A 122 24.61 -25.24 -3.15
N PRO A 123 25.71 -25.16 -3.92
CA PRO A 123 26.90 -25.96 -3.71
C PRO A 123 27.46 -25.76 -2.29
N ALA A 124 28.06 -26.82 -1.71
CA ALA A 124 28.54 -26.84 -0.31
C ALA A 124 29.54 -25.70 0.05
N ASP A 125 30.30 -25.25 -0.92
CA ASP A 125 31.31 -24.18 -0.75
C ASP A 125 30.79 -22.77 -1.03
N SER A 126 29.53 -22.65 -1.48
CA SER A 126 28.92 -21.37 -1.79
C SER A 126 28.38 -20.70 -0.52
N LYS A 127 28.54 -19.38 -0.42
CA LYS A 127 28.08 -18.57 0.71
C LYS A 127 27.44 -17.28 0.21
N PHE A 128 26.50 -16.77 0.99
CA PHE A 128 26.04 -15.40 0.80
C PHE A 128 27.18 -14.41 1.11
N ILE A 129 27.24 -13.36 0.33
CA ILE A 129 28.21 -12.26 0.54
C ILE A 129 27.46 -10.96 0.80
N TYR A 130 28.03 -10.15 1.67
CA TYR A 130 27.66 -8.75 1.80
C TYR A 130 28.47 -7.93 0.80
N THR A 131 27.79 -7.10 0.01
CA THR A 131 28.42 -6.18 -0.94
C THR A 131 28.50 -4.76 -0.39
N GLY A 132 27.68 -4.44 0.61
CA GLY A 132 27.58 -3.14 1.26
C GLY A 132 27.65 -3.20 2.78
N VAL A 133 28.19 -2.15 3.42
CA VAL A 133 28.39 -2.09 4.88
C VAL A 133 27.06 -2.15 5.65
N ALA A 134 26.01 -1.50 5.13
CA ALA A 134 24.70 -1.43 5.78
C ALA A 134 23.70 -2.49 5.25
N GLU A 135 24.15 -3.38 4.36
CA GLU A 135 23.31 -4.35 3.67
C GLU A 135 22.51 -5.24 4.62
N GLY A 136 23.15 -5.77 5.67
CA GLY A 136 22.48 -6.62 6.66
C GLY A 136 21.31 -5.92 7.37
N PHE A 137 21.47 -4.65 7.72
CA PHE A 137 20.42 -3.86 8.34
C PHE A 137 19.21 -3.68 7.39
N PHE A 138 19.47 -3.33 6.12
CA PHE A 138 18.39 -3.17 5.14
C PHE A 138 17.72 -4.50 4.79
N VAL A 139 18.46 -5.59 4.80
CA VAL A 139 17.92 -6.96 4.65
C VAL A 139 16.90 -7.27 5.74
N ASP A 140 17.24 -7.08 7.01
CA ASP A 140 16.32 -7.30 8.13
C ASP A 140 15.09 -6.39 8.06
N MET A 141 15.26 -5.13 7.66
CA MET A 141 14.14 -4.21 7.43
C MET A 141 13.19 -4.68 6.32
N LYS A 142 13.74 -5.10 5.17
CA LYS A 142 12.93 -5.59 4.04
C LYS A 142 12.14 -6.84 4.42
N VAL A 143 12.78 -7.80 5.09
CA VAL A 143 12.13 -9.01 5.58
C VAL A 143 11.00 -8.69 6.55
N ALA A 144 11.29 -7.85 7.55
CA ALA A 144 10.29 -7.45 8.55
C ALA A 144 9.12 -6.71 7.92
N PHE A 145 9.37 -5.85 6.92
CA PHE A 145 8.34 -5.12 6.21
C PHE A 145 7.39 -6.05 5.46
N VAL A 146 7.93 -6.97 4.67
CA VAL A 146 7.10 -7.93 3.90
C VAL A 146 6.37 -8.88 4.84
N ALA A 147 7.02 -9.40 5.88
CA ALA A 147 6.35 -10.20 6.90
C ALA A 147 5.23 -9.42 7.60
N GLY A 148 5.46 -8.14 7.89
CA GLY A 148 4.46 -7.23 8.44
C GLY A 148 3.25 -7.06 7.54
N VAL A 149 3.43 -6.99 6.21
CA VAL A 149 2.32 -7.00 5.23
C VAL A 149 1.53 -8.30 5.32
N PHE A 150 2.19 -9.47 5.39
CA PHE A 150 1.51 -10.76 5.53
C PHE A 150 0.73 -10.88 6.84
N VAL A 151 1.27 -10.38 7.95
CA VAL A 151 0.56 -10.34 9.24
C VAL A 151 -0.62 -9.38 9.20
N ALA A 152 -0.47 -8.23 8.55
CA ALA A 152 -1.52 -7.21 8.44
C ALA A 152 -2.56 -7.53 7.36
N CYS A 153 -2.34 -8.52 6.46
CA CYS A 153 -3.16 -8.75 5.27
C CYS A 153 -4.66 -8.94 5.56
N PRO A 154 -5.13 -9.62 6.63
CA PRO A 154 -6.56 -9.73 6.89
C PRO A 154 -7.20 -8.35 7.14
N PHE A 155 -6.51 -7.48 7.86
CA PHE A 155 -6.97 -6.13 8.11
C PHE A 155 -6.88 -5.24 6.87
N LEU A 156 -5.83 -5.39 6.05
CA LEU A 156 -5.68 -4.67 4.78
C LEU A 156 -6.80 -5.00 3.82
N PHE A 157 -7.09 -6.28 3.62
CA PHE A 157 -8.19 -6.70 2.76
C PHE A 157 -9.55 -6.25 3.31
N TYR A 158 -9.73 -6.28 4.63
CA TYR A 158 -10.93 -5.69 5.24
C TYR A 158 -11.07 -4.20 4.89
N GLN A 159 -9.99 -3.39 4.95
CA GLN A 159 -10.05 -1.98 4.58
C GLN A 159 -10.37 -1.80 3.08
N ILE A 160 -9.79 -2.64 2.21
CA ILE A 160 -10.04 -2.60 0.76
C ILE A 160 -11.51 -2.95 0.47
N TRP A 161 -12.01 -4.06 0.98
CA TRP A 161 -13.39 -4.48 0.76
C TRP A 161 -14.41 -3.53 1.38
N ALA A 162 -14.15 -3.00 2.55
CA ALA A 162 -14.98 -2.00 3.18
C ALA A 162 -14.99 -0.66 2.43
N PHE A 163 -13.92 -0.31 1.68
CA PHE A 163 -13.90 0.84 0.78
C PHE A 163 -14.76 0.62 -0.47
N ILE A 164 -14.82 -0.61 -0.96
CA ILE A 164 -15.66 -0.99 -2.11
C ILE A 164 -17.14 -1.13 -1.70
N ALA A 165 -17.39 -1.39 -0.41
CA ALA A 165 -18.72 -1.66 0.15
C ALA A 165 -19.81 -0.60 -0.14
N PRO A 166 -19.55 0.71 -0.17
CA PRO A 166 -20.60 1.70 -0.52
C PRO A 166 -21.21 1.48 -1.91
N GLY A 167 -20.48 0.81 -2.80
CA GLY A 167 -20.98 0.42 -4.13
C GLY A 167 -21.80 -0.89 -4.15
N LEU A 168 -21.96 -1.57 -3.00
CA LEU A 168 -22.71 -2.82 -2.88
C LEU A 168 -24.14 -2.58 -2.38
N TYR A 169 -25.05 -3.49 -2.77
CA TYR A 169 -26.38 -3.54 -2.19
C TYR A 169 -26.32 -3.87 -0.69
N GLU A 170 -27.26 -3.37 0.08
CA GLU A 170 -27.39 -3.57 1.53
C GLU A 170 -27.22 -5.04 1.96
N GLU A 171 -27.83 -5.96 1.20
CA GLU A 171 -27.78 -7.39 1.47
C GLU A 171 -26.38 -7.99 1.27
N GLU A 172 -25.51 -7.34 0.49
CA GLU A 172 -24.17 -7.82 0.17
C GLU A 172 -23.12 -7.32 1.17
N LYS A 173 -23.40 -6.25 1.90
CA LYS A 173 -22.50 -5.70 2.95
C LYS A 173 -22.13 -6.76 4.02
N LYS A 174 -23.00 -7.73 4.30
CA LYS A 174 -22.72 -8.83 5.25
C LYS A 174 -21.58 -9.77 4.81
N TYR A 175 -21.25 -9.79 3.52
CA TYR A 175 -20.18 -10.64 2.98
C TYR A 175 -18.79 -10.01 3.03
N ILE A 176 -18.65 -8.75 3.47
CA ILE A 176 -17.36 -8.03 3.50
C ILE A 176 -16.34 -8.77 4.36
N ILE A 177 -16.73 -9.24 5.55
CA ILE A 177 -15.81 -9.96 6.46
C ILE A 177 -15.40 -11.31 5.88
N PRO A 178 -16.32 -12.21 5.45
CA PRO A 178 -15.93 -13.44 4.78
C PRO A 178 -15.05 -13.22 3.55
N LEU A 179 -15.34 -12.17 2.76
CA LEU A 179 -14.59 -11.82 1.57
C LEU A 179 -13.17 -11.36 1.91
N ALA A 180 -13.01 -10.51 2.93
CA ALA A 180 -11.71 -10.06 3.41
C ALA A 180 -10.86 -11.22 3.97
N LEU A 181 -11.47 -12.16 4.70
CA LEU A 181 -10.79 -13.34 5.20
C LEU A 181 -10.39 -14.29 4.06
N SER A 182 -11.25 -14.45 3.05
CA SER A 182 -10.94 -15.24 1.86
C SER A 182 -9.76 -14.61 1.10
N SER A 183 -9.77 -13.28 0.88
CA SER A 183 -8.64 -12.57 0.29
C SER A 183 -7.35 -12.80 1.09
N ALA A 184 -7.36 -12.61 2.40
CA ALA A 184 -6.19 -12.88 3.21
C ALA A 184 -5.67 -14.32 3.07
N LEU A 185 -6.58 -15.29 2.99
CA LEU A 185 -6.23 -16.69 2.75
C LEU A 185 -5.59 -16.89 1.38
N PHE A 186 -6.18 -16.34 0.30
CA PHE A 186 -5.64 -16.44 -1.05
C PHE A 186 -4.28 -15.75 -1.17
N PHE A 187 -4.10 -14.60 -0.54
CA PHE A 187 -2.82 -13.90 -0.49
C PHE A 187 -1.73 -14.75 0.18
N ILE A 188 -2.02 -15.35 1.32
CA ILE A 188 -1.10 -16.26 2.03
C ILE A 188 -0.82 -17.50 1.17
N LEU A 189 -1.84 -18.10 0.56
CA LEU A 189 -1.68 -19.25 -0.35
C LEU A 189 -0.79 -18.91 -1.54
N GLY A 190 -0.89 -17.69 -2.09
CA GLY A 190 0.00 -17.20 -3.14
C GLY A 190 1.46 -17.15 -2.70
N GLY A 191 1.73 -16.61 -1.51
CA GLY A 191 3.08 -16.62 -0.92
C GLY A 191 3.62 -18.02 -0.67
N VAL A 192 2.78 -18.92 -0.14
CA VAL A 192 3.11 -20.34 0.08
C VAL A 192 3.39 -21.05 -1.25
N PHE A 193 2.57 -20.82 -2.27
CA PHE A 193 2.79 -21.35 -3.60
C PHE A 193 4.12 -20.88 -4.20
N CYS A 194 4.45 -19.60 -4.06
CA CYS A 194 5.74 -19.07 -4.48
C CYS A 194 6.91 -19.77 -3.78
N TYR A 195 6.81 -19.91 -2.46
CA TYR A 195 7.87 -20.49 -1.63
C TYR A 195 8.12 -21.97 -1.92
N PHE A 196 7.06 -22.80 -2.01
CA PHE A 196 7.18 -24.25 -2.21
C PHE A 196 7.14 -24.68 -3.68
N GLY A 197 6.46 -23.91 -4.53
CA GLY A 197 6.28 -24.23 -5.94
C GLY A 197 7.32 -23.55 -6.84
N VAL A 198 7.46 -22.20 -6.72
CA VAL A 198 8.26 -21.44 -7.68
C VAL A 198 9.74 -21.42 -7.32
N PHE A 199 10.08 -21.16 -6.05
CA PHE A 199 11.46 -21.01 -5.59
C PHE A 199 12.34 -22.22 -5.86
N PRO A 200 11.94 -23.48 -5.58
CA PRO A 200 12.81 -24.62 -5.84
C PRO A 200 13.25 -24.69 -7.30
N PHE A 201 12.30 -24.55 -8.23
CA PHE A 201 12.61 -24.61 -9.66
C PHE A 201 13.42 -23.41 -10.14
N ALA A 202 13.11 -22.20 -9.67
CA ALA A 202 13.83 -21.00 -10.06
C ALA A 202 15.29 -21.06 -9.59
N PHE A 203 15.52 -21.46 -8.33
CA PHE A 203 16.86 -21.51 -7.77
C PHE A 203 17.68 -22.69 -8.31
N GLU A 204 17.06 -23.84 -8.57
CA GLU A 204 17.72 -24.94 -9.27
C GLU A 204 18.19 -24.50 -10.65
N PHE A 205 17.36 -23.79 -11.39
CA PHE A 205 17.73 -23.25 -12.69
C PHE A 205 18.90 -22.26 -12.58
N PHE A 206 18.86 -21.30 -11.67
CA PHE A 206 19.95 -20.34 -11.50
C PHE A 206 21.25 -21.01 -11.06
N MET A 207 21.17 -22.02 -10.21
CA MET A 207 22.36 -22.75 -9.76
C MET A 207 22.91 -23.70 -10.82
N SER A 208 22.13 -24.08 -11.84
CA SER A 208 22.61 -24.91 -12.93
C SER A 208 23.68 -24.26 -13.80
N TYR A 209 23.83 -22.93 -13.73
CA TYR A 209 24.92 -22.19 -14.40
C TYR A 209 26.22 -22.19 -13.60
N SER A 210 26.20 -22.63 -12.35
CA SER A 210 27.44 -22.83 -11.56
C SER A 210 28.19 -24.05 -12.07
N THR A 211 29.49 -23.92 -12.29
CA THR A 211 30.40 -24.98 -12.75
C THR A 211 31.62 -25.03 -11.84
N ASP A 212 32.45 -26.06 -11.96
CA ASP A 212 33.67 -26.23 -11.16
C ASP A 212 34.62 -25.00 -11.23
N ASN A 213 34.54 -24.23 -12.31
CA ASN A 213 35.33 -23.02 -12.52
C ASN A 213 34.58 -21.72 -12.24
N ILE A 214 33.26 -21.77 -12.01
CA ILE A 214 32.38 -20.60 -11.79
C ILE A 214 31.56 -20.86 -10.55
N VAL A 215 32.00 -20.31 -9.42
CA VAL A 215 31.30 -20.40 -8.15
C VAL A 215 30.31 -19.25 -8.04
N ALA A 216 29.05 -19.56 -7.74
CA ALA A 216 28.04 -18.54 -7.52
C ALA A 216 28.32 -17.78 -6.20
N MET A 217 28.65 -16.50 -6.31
CA MET A 217 28.75 -15.59 -5.16
C MET A 217 27.49 -14.71 -5.13
N LEU A 218 26.53 -15.08 -4.28
CA LEU A 218 25.21 -14.45 -4.24
C LEU A 218 25.20 -13.31 -3.22
N SER A 219 24.90 -12.10 -3.69
CA SER A 219 24.58 -10.98 -2.79
C SER A 219 23.30 -11.28 -2.01
N ILE A 220 23.35 -11.11 -0.69
CA ILE A 220 22.19 -11.28 0.18
C ILE A 220 21.05 -10.33 -0.24
N ASP A 221 21.38 -9.08 -0.55
CA ASP A 221 20.38 -8.07 -0.90
C ASP A 221 19.69 -8.36 -2.23
N GLU A 222 20.44 -8.80 -3.25
CA GLU A 222 19.87 -9.14 -4.56
C GLU A 222 18.94 -10.35 -4.45
N TYR A 223 19.41 -11.42 -3.79
CA TYR A 223 18.61 -12.60 -3.54
C TYR A 223 17.31 -12.27 -2.82
N LEU A 224 17.44 -11.55 -1.69
CA LEU A 224 16.30 -11.24 -0.85
C LEU A 224 15.31 -10.32 -1.55
N SER A 225 15.81 -9.29 -2.24
CA SER A 225 14.96 -8.38 -3.01
C SER A 225 14.17 -9.12 -4.09
N PHE A 226 14.77 -10.09 -4.76
CA PHE A 226 14.09 -10.97 -5.70
C PHE A 226 13.04 -11.83 -5.00
N ALA A 227 13.43 -12.56 -3.93
CA ALA A 227 12.53 -13.46 -3.21
C ALA A 227 11.31 -12.73 -2.62
N LEU A 228 11.52 -11.58 -1.97
CA LEU A 228 10.44 -10.80 -1.39
C LEU A 228 9.48 -10.22 -2.43
N LYS A 229 10.01 -9.72 -3.57
CA LYS A 229 9.17 -9.27 -4.70
C LYS A 229 8.31 -10.40 -5.24
N MET A 230 8.89 -11.60 -5.41
CA MET A 230 8.18 -12.77 -5.91
C MET A 230 7.06 -13.20 -4.96
N VAL A 231 7.34 -13.31 -3.66
CA VAL A 231 6.34 -13.70 -2.64
C VAL A 231 5.17 -12.72 -2.60
N LEU A 232 5.45 -11.41 -2.61
CA LEU A 232 4.40 -10.38 -2.66
C LEU A 232 3.60 -10.41 -3.96
N ALA A 233 4.30 -10.57 -5.09
CA ALA A 233 3.67 -10.63 -6.40
C ALA A 233 2.71 -11.82 -6.50
N PHE A 234 3.15 -13.02 -6.11
CA PHE A 234 2.29 -14.20 -6.10
C PHE A 234 1.13 -14.06 -5.10
N GLY A 235 1.36 -13.45 -3.94
CA GLY A 235 0.27 -13.09 -3.03
C GLY A 235 -0.81 -12.28 -3.74
N LEU A 236 -0.44 -11.19 -4.41
CA LEU A 236 -1.39 -10.32 -5.14
C LEU A 236 -2.03 -11.02 -6.34
N ILE A 237 -1.27 -11.84 -7.07
CA ILE A 237 -1.77 -12.55 -8.27
C ILE A 237 -2.84 -13.58 -7.88
N PHE A 238 -2.70 -14.22 -6.73
CA PHE A 238 -3.68 -15.18 -6.24
C PHE A 238 -5.02 -14.52 -5.87
N GLU A 239 -5.06 -13.20 -5.71
CA GLU A 239 -6.31 -12.44 -5.55
C GLU A 239 -7.11 -12.33 -6.86
N MET A 240 -6.50 -12.53 -8.03
CA MET A 240 -7.17 -12.34 -9.34
C MET A 240 -8.50 -13.11 -9.46
N PRO A 241 -8.59 -14.41 -9.11
CA PRO A 241 -9.86 -15.13 -9.21
C PRO A 241 -10.95 -14.55 -8.31
N LEU A 242 -10.60 -14.16 -7.09
CA LEU A 242 -11.54 -13.60 -6.13
C LEU A 242 -12.04 -12.22 -6.55
N PHE A 243 -11.14 -11.34 -6.99
CA PHE A 243 -11.51 -10.04 -7.55
C PHE A 243 -12.36 -10.17 -8.80
N SER A 244 -12.02 -11.10 -9.70
CA SER A 244 -12.78 -11.35 -10.93
C SER A 244 -14.19 -11.85 -10.61
N PHE A 245 -14.32 -12.78 -9.68
CA PHE A 245 -15.62 -13.28 -9.19
C PHE A 245 -16.49 -12.13 -8.65
N PHE A 246 -15.91 -11.30 -7.81
CA PHE A 246 -16.62 -10.18 -7.21
C PHE A 246 -17.05 -9.13 -8.24
N LEU A 247 -16.15 -8.74 -9.16
CA LEU A 247 -16.47 -7.80 -10.24
C LEU A 247 -17.53 -8.35 -11.21
N ALA A 248 -17.51 -9.67 -11.45
CA ALA A 248 -18.54 -10.34 -12.23
C ALA A 248 -19.90 -10.32 -11.53
N ARG A 249 -19.92 -10.53 -10.21
CA ARG A 249 -21.14 -10.45 -9.40
C ARG A 249 -21.75 -9.06 -9.38
N MET A 250 -20.90 -8.01 -9.37
CA MET A 250 -21.34 -6.61 -9.51
C MET A 250 -21.79 -6.26 -10.94
N GLY A 251 -21.67 -7.17 -11.90
CA GLY A 251 -22.01 -6.91 -13.31
C GLY A 251 -21.02 -6.01 -14.06
N LEU A 252 -19.87 -5.69 -13.46
CA LEU A 252 -18.85 -4.82 -14.07
C LEU A 252 -18.06 -5.54 -15.17
N ILE A 253 -17.82 -6.83 -15.00
CA ILE A 253 -17.15 -7.68 -15.98
C ILE A 253 -17.99 -8.94 -16.25
N THR A 254 -17.77 -9.54 -17.43
CA THR A 254 -18.39 -10.80 -17.80
C THR A 254 -17.31 -11.77 -18.28
N ALA A 255 -17.52 -13.08 -18.10
CA ALA A 255 -16.62 -14.10 -18.61
C ALA A 255 -16.39 -13.97 -20.14
N GLN A 256 -17.41 -13.48 -20.88
CA GLN A 256 -17.27 -13.23 -22.31
C GLN A 256 -16.26 -12.09 -22.58
N LYS A 257 -16.37 -10.95 -21.89
CA LYS A 257 -15.40 -9.84 -22.01
C LYS A 257 -13.98 -10.30 -21.65
N MET A 258 -13.84 -11.10 -20.58
CA MET A 258 -12.53 -11.62 -20.18
C MET A 258 -11.94 -12.52 -21.29
N ARG A 259 -12.76 -13.36 -21.95
CA ARG A 259 -12.31 -14.17 -23.10
C ARG A 259 -11.91 -13.32 -24.31
N GLU A 260 -12.63 -12.23 -24.60
CA GLU A 260 -12.32 -11.31 -25.71
C GLU A 260 -10.99 -10.59 -25.48
N VAL A 261 -10.70 -10.16 -24.23
CA VAL A 261 -9.46 -9.45 -23.88
C VAL A 261 -8.29 -10.37 -23.52
N ARG A 262 -8.46 -11.71 -23.58
CA ARG A 262 -7.46 -12.72 -23.20
C ARG A 262 -6.06 -12.43 -23.77
N LYS A 263 -5.97 -12.11 -25.06
CA LYS A 263 -4.67 -11.80 -25.70
C LYS A 263 -3.94 -10.62 -25.07
N TYR A 264 -4.68 -9.60 -24.66
CA TYR A 264 -4.11 -8.44 -23.98
C TYR A 264 -3.76 -8.73 -22.53
N ALA A 265 -4.57 -9.55 -21.86
CA ALA A 265 -4.28 -10.01 -20.50
C ALA A 265 -3.00 -10.86 -20.46
N ILE A 266 -2.83 -11.80 -21.39
CA ILE A 266 -1.60 -12.59 -21.52
C ILE A 266 -0.40 -11.67 -21.79
N LEU A 267 -0.52 -10.70 -22.70
CA LEU A 267 0.54 -9.74 -22.94
C LEU A 267 0.89 -8.95 -21.68
N ALA A 268 -0.11 -8.45 -20.95
CA ALA A 268 0.10 -7.74 -19.69
C ALA A 268 0.76 -8.62 -18.63
N ILE A 269 0.38 -9.89 -18.53
CA ILE A 269 1.00 -10.88 -17.63
C ILE A 269 2.50 -11.02 -17.95
N PHE A 270 2.87 -11.14 -19.21
CA PHE A 270 4.29 -11.23 -19.60
C PHE A 270 5.07 -9.95 -19.32
N VAL A 271 4.43 -8.79 -19.49
CA VAL A 271 5.04 -7.49 -19.13
C VAL A 271 5.27 -7.40 -17.61
N VAL A 272 4.28 -7.76 -16.81
CA VAL A 272 4.41 -7.79 -15.34
C VAL A 272 5.49 -8.78 -14.92
N ALA A 273 5.50 -9.98 -15.48
CA ALA A 273 6.53 -10.98 -15.20
C ALA A 273 7.93 -10.43 -15.53
N ALA A 274 8.12 -9.77 -16.67
CA ALA A 274 9.40 -9.18 -17.06
C ALA A 274 9.90 -8.05 -16.14
N ILE A 275 8.97 -7.32 -15.50
CA ILE A 275 9.33 -6.27 -14.52
C ILE A 275 9.77 -6.88 -13.18
N LEU A 276 9.16 -8.00 -12.80
CA LEU A 276 9.35 -8.63 -11.49
C LEU A 276 10.52 -9.60 -11.46
N THR A 277 10.82 -10.26 -12.58
CA THR A 277 11.91 -11.23 -12.70
C THR A 277 13.17 -10.60 -13.32
N PRO A 278 14.36 -11.20 -13.10
CA PRO A 278 15.54 -10.87 -13.91
C PRO A 278 15.25 -10.99 -15.41
N PRO A 279 16.02 -10.32 -16.28
CA PRO A 279 15.78 -10.32 -17.72
C PRO A 279 16.20 -11.66 -18.37
N ASP A 280 15.56 -12.75 -17.96
CA ASP A 280 15.75 -14.08 -18.54
C ASP A 280 14.40 -14.73 -18.86
N VAL A 281 14.37 -15.52 -19.94
CA VAL A 281 13.15 -16.12 -20.48
C VAL A 281 12.59 -17.19 -19.54
N PHE A 282 13.47 -17.92 -18.83
CA PHE A 282 13.04 -19.02 -17.98
C PHE A 282 12.28 -18.52 -16.74
N SER A 283 12.87 -17.58 -15.99
CA SER A 283 12.21 -16.97 -14.82
C SER A 283 10.90 -16.29 -15.21
N GLN A 284 10.92 -15.57 -16.35
CA GLN A 284 9.73 -14.93 -16.89
C GLN A 284 8.61 -15.94 -17.18
N LEU A 285 8.93 -17.07 -17.82
CA LEU A 285 7.94 -18.13 -18.09
C LEU A 285 7.45 -18.80 -16.82
N MET A 286 8.34 -19.06 -15.88
CA MET A 286 7.99 -19.63 -14.57
C MET A 286 7.02 -18.77 -13.78
N MET A 287 7.15 -17.45 -13.91
CA MET A 287 6.23 -16.51 -13.28
C MET A 287 4.94 -16.34 -14.10
N ALA A 288 5.06 -16.17 -15.41
CA ALA A 288 3.91 -15.94 -16.28
C ALA A 288 2.97 -17.16 -16.35
N GLY A 289 3.51 -18.39 -16.32
CA GLY A 289 2.72 -19.62 -16.39
C GLY A 289 1.60 -19.70 -15.35
N PRO A 290 1.91 -19.68 -14.05
CA PRO A 290 0.89 -19.64 -12.99
C PRO A 290 -0.08 -18.45 -13.11
N MET A 291 0.40 -17.28 -13.53
CA MET A 291 -0.46 -16.10 -13.74
C MET A 291 -1.51 -16.34 -14.84
N VAL A 292 -1.09 -16.95 -15.96
CA VAL A 292 -2.01 -17.32 -17.06
C VAL A 292 -3.03 -18.36 -16.57
N VAL A 293 -2.59 -19.36 -15.82
CA VAL A 293 -3.50 -20.36 -15.23
C VAL A 293 -4.53 -19.71 -14.31
N LEU A 294 -4.10 -18.81 -13.41
CA LEU A 294 -5.01 -18.10 -12.52
C LEU A 294 -5.98 -17.18 -13.29
N TYR A 295 -5.52 -16.57 -14.38
CA TYR A 295 -6.40 -15.80 -15.26
C TYR A 295 -7.47 -16.68 -15.90
N GLU A 296 -7.10 -17.87 -16.42
CA GLU A 296 -8.07 -18.82 -16.95
C GLU A 296 -9.05 -19.31 -15.88
N VAL A 297 -8.57 -19.60 -14.66
CA VAL A 297 -9.45 -19.93 -13.53
C VAL A 297 -10.42 -18.78 -13.26
N SER A 298 -9.95 -17.54 -13.31
CA SER A 298 -10.80 -16.35 -13.13
C SER A 298 -11.93 -16.21 -14.17
N ILE A 299 -11.75 -16.77 -15.37
CA ILE A 299 -12.79 -16.82 -16.41
C ILE A 299 -13.84 -17.90 -16.12
N TRP A 300 -13.44 -18.97 -15.41
CA TRP A 300 -14.32 -20.11 -15.08
C TRP A 300 -15.17 -19.85 -13.83
N VAL A 301 -14.67 -19.04 -12.92
CA VAL A 301 -15.34 -18.67 -11.66
C VAL A 301 -16.39 -17.57 -11.90
#